data_655374a8ddaf7ed2c88d6c297070a945
#
_entry.id   655374a8ddaf7ed2c88d6c297070a945
#
_cell.length_a   1.000
_cell.length_b   1.000
_cell.length_c   1.000
_cell.angle_alpha   90.00
_cell.angle_beta   90.00
_cell.angle_gamma   90.00
#
_symmetry.space_group_name_H-M   'P 1'
#
loop_
_entity.id
_entity.type
_entity.pdbx_description
1 polymer ?
#
loop_
_entity_poly.entity_id
_entity_poly.type
_entity_poly.pdbx_seq_one_letter_code
_entity_poly.pdbx_strand_id
1 'polypeptide(L)'
;MISAGDFRNGITFEEDGNVMQVIEFQHVKPGKGSAFVRTKVKNVISGSVVEKTYNPTAKFPTAFIERRNMEFSYADGDLYYFMDNETYEQVPVNKKDLTDAFRFVKENMVCMILSHKGSIFGVEPPNFVELVITETDPGFKGDTATNTFKPATLETGAEVKVPLFIEPGEKIRIDTRTGEYMERAN
;
A
#
# COMPACT_ATOMS: atom_id res chain seq x y z
N MET A 1 12.15 -23.12 -6.53
CA MET A 1 13.28 -22.18 -6.62
C MET A 1 13.18 -21.34 -7.88
N ILE A 2 13.67 -20.11 -7.81
CA ILE A 2 13.71 -19.20 -8.94
C ILE A 2 15.14 -18.77 -9.21
N SER A 3 15.52 -18.70 -10.50
CA SER A 3 16.82 -18.17 -10.91
C SER A 3 16.74 -16.66 -11.08
N ALA A 4 17.83 -15.95 -10.75
CA ALA A 4 17.87 -14.49 -10.94
C ALA A 4 17.63 -14.10 -12.40
N GLY A 5 18.02 -14.95 -13.35
CA GLY A 5 17.73 -14.75 -14.77
C GLY A 5 16.23 -14.71 -15.10
N ASP A 6 15.40 -15.27 -14.24
CA ASP A 6 13.94 -15.30 -14.41
C ASP A 6 13.21 -14.25 -13.58
N PHE A 7 13.92 -13.34 -12.96
CA PHE A 7 13.31 -12.27 -12.16
C PHE A 7 12.37 -11.41 -13.02
N ARG A 8 11.24 -11.05 -12.40
CA ARG A 8 10.26 -10.09 -12.93
C ARG A 8 9.83 -9.19 -11.80
N ASN A 9 9.35 -8.01 -12.12
CA ASN A 9 8.85 -7.08 -11.11
C ASN A 9 7.72 -7.72 -10.31
N GLY A 10 7.81 -7.59 -8.98
CA GLY A 10 6.82 -8.16 -8.07
C GLY A 10 7.12 -9.56 -7.56
N ILE A 11 8.07 -10.27 -8.16
CA ILE A 11 8.46 -11.60 -7.68
C ILE A 11 9.08 -11.50 -6.29
N THR A 12 8.70 -12.44 -5.41
CA THR A 12 9.25 -12.55 -4.05
C THR A 12 10.09 -13.80 -3.91
N PHE A 13 11.22 -13.67 -3.25
CA PHE A 13 12.16 -14.77 -3.02
C PHE A 13 12.83 -14.62 -1.64
N GLU A 14 13.42 -15.70 -1.17
CA GLU A 14 14.15 -15.69 0.11
C GLU A 14 15.64 -15.56 -0.14
N GLU A 15 16.30 -14.66 0.58
CA GLU A 15 17.75 -14.49 0.58
C GLU A 15 18.23 -14.18 1.99
N ASP A 16 19.13 -15.01 2.51
CA ASP A 16 19.72 -14.84 3.85
C ASP A 16 18.68 -14.68 4.96
N GLY A 17 17.59 -15.45 4.88
CA GLY A 17 16.51 -15.40 5.86
C GLY A 17 15.54 -14.23 5.70
N ASN A 18 15.75 -13.40 4.69
CA ASN A 18 14.88 -12.26 4.39
C ASN A 18 13.96 -12.55 3.22
N VAL A 19 12.79 -11.92 3.22
CA VAL A 19 11.87 -11.96 2.09
C VAL A 19 12.11 -10.71 1.24
N MET A 20 12.54 -10.94 0.01
CA MET A 20 12.88 -9.87 -0.93
C MET A 20 11.87 -9.83 -2.07
N GLN A 21 11.54 -8.63 -2.52
CA GLN A 21 10.68 -8.42 -3.69
C GLN A 21 11.44 -7.64 -4.75
N VAL A 22 11.38 -8.13 -5.99
CA VAL A 22 11.99 -7.44 -7.12
C VAL A 22 11.11 -6.21 -7.47
N ILE A 23 11.71 -5.03 -7.40
CA ILE A 23 11.04 -3.77 -7.79
C ILE A 23 11.39 -3.42 -9.23
N GLU A 24 12.68 -3.52 -9.56
CA GLU A 24 13.19 -3.28 -10.91
C GLU A 24 14.30 -4.28 -11.22
N PHE A 25 14.43 -4.66 -12.47
CA PHE A 25 15.51 -5.53 -12.89
C PHE A 25 15.99 -5.16 -14.30
N GLN A 26 17.26 -5.44 -14.56
CA GLN A 26 17.85 -5.24 -15.87
C GLN A 26 18.86 -6.36 -16.13
N HIS A 27 18.67 -7.07 -17.24
CA HIS A 27 19.65 -8.03 -17.73
C HIS A 27 20.76 -7.29 -18.48
N VAL A 28 22.01 -7.49 -18.07
CA VAL A 28 23.15 -6.83 -18.68
C VAL A 28 24.09 -7.89 -19.24
N LYS A 29 24.39 -7.77 -20.52
CA LYS A 29 25.38 -8.61 -21.20
C LYS A 29 26.50 -7.69 -21.68
N PRO A 30 27.58 -7.54 -20.87
CA PRO A 30 28.69 -6.70 -21.28
C PRO A 30 29.46 -7.31 -22.45
N GLY A 31 30.07 -6.47 -23.25
CA GLY A 31 30.91 -6.95 -24.37
C GLY A 31 32.14 -7.77 -23.93
N LYS A 32 32.59 -7.50 -22.70
CA LYS A 32 33.64 -8.29 -22.02
C LYS A 32 33.14 -8.58 -20.61
N GLY A 33 33.26 -9.84 -20.18
CA GLY A 33 32.81 -10.28 -18.86
C GLY A 33 31.51 -11.06 -18.90
N SER A 34 31.12 -11.56 -17.74
CA SER A 34 29.93 -12.39 -17.56
C SER A 34 28.65 -11.55 -17.51
N ALA A 35 27.57 -12.12 -18.04
CA ALA A 35 26.26 -11.54 -17.91
C ALA A 35 25.84 -11.42 -16.43
N PHE A 36 25.08 -10.40 -16.08
CA PHE A 36 24.57 -10.22 -14.74
C PHE A 36 23.17 -9.60 -14.77
N VAL A 37 22.46 -9.72 -13.63
CA VAL A 37 21.14 -9.09 -13.45
C VAL A 37 21.30 -8.01 -12.40
N ARG A 38 21.13 -6.76 -12.81
CA ARG A 38 21.07 -5.63 -11.88
C ARG A 38 19.65 -5.49 -11.38
N THR A 39 19.47 -5.53 -10.08
CA THR A 39 18.13 -5.51 -9.48
C THR A 39 18.03 -4.45 -8.40
N LYS A 40 16.82 -3.92 -8.27
CA LYS A 40 16.40 -3.14 -7.13
C LYS A 40 15.44 -4.02 -6.35
N VAL A 41 15.80 -4.36 -5.12
CA VAL A 41 15.02 -5.28 -4.28
C VAL A 41 14.59 -4.60 -3.00
N LYS A 42 13.39 -4.96 -2.55
CA LYS A 42 12.84 -4.47 -1.30
C LYS A 42 12.75 -5.62 -0.31
N ASN A 43 13.29 -5.42 0.89
CA ASN A 43 13.00 -6.31 2.00
C ASN A 43 11.57 -6.01 2.45
N VAL A 44 10.63 -6.94 2.22
CA VAL A 44 9.21 -6.67 2.46
C VAL A 44 8.89 -6.52 3.96
N ILE A 45 9.71 -7.08 4.84
CA ILE A 45 9.50 -7.02 6.28
C ILE A 45 10.05 -5.72 6.86
N SER A 46 11.27 -5.33 6.52
CA SER A 46 11.89 -4.09 7.01
C SER A 46 11.52 -2.85 6.19
N GLY A 47 11.09 -3.04 4.94
CA GLY A 47 10.79 -1.95 4.02
C GLY A 47 12.02 -1.36 3.32
N SER A 48 13.23 -1.78 3.66
CA SER A 48 14.45 -1.24 3.06
C SER A 48 14.59 -1.67 1.60
N VAL A 49 15.08 -0.74 0.77
CA VAL A 49 15.30 -0.96 -0.66
C VAL A 49 16.78 -0.82 -0.94
N VAL A 50 17.35 -1.81 -1.63
CA VAL A 50 18.76 -1.81 -2.01
C VAL A 50 18.93 -2.25 -3.45
N GLU A 51 20.02 -1.83 -4.07
CA GLU A 51 20.41 -2.33 -5.38
C GLU A 51 21.39 -3.48 -5.18
N LYS A 52 21.14 -4.58 -5.89
CA LYS A 52 21.99 -5.76 -5.87
C LYS A 52 22.21 -6.29 -7.29
N THR A 53 23.38 -6.88 -7.50
CA THR A 53 23.71 -7.52 -8.74
C THR A 53 23.80 -9.04 -8.51
N TYR A 54 23.07 -9.79 -9.31
CA TYR A 54 23.03 -11.25 -9.22
C TYR A 54 23.57 -11.91 -10.46
N ASN A 55 24.19 -13.07 -10.25
CA ASN A 55 24.50 -13.96 -11.35
C ASN A 55 23.18 -14.54 -11.88
N PRO A 56 22.93 -14.54 -13.21
CA PRO A 56 21.67 -15.04 -13.76
C PRO A 56 21.36 -16.49 -13.37
N THR A 57 22.36 -17.29 -13.07
CA THR A 57 22.20 -18.69 -12.67
C THR A 57 22.01 -18.88 -11.17
N ALA A 58 22.16 -17.81 -10.37
CA ALA A 58 21.92 -17.88 -8.92
C ALA A 58 20.46 -18.24 -8.65
N LYS A 59 20.24 -19.20 -7.75
CA LYS A 59 18.89 -19.71 -7.42
C LYS A 59 18.53 -19.36 -6.00
N PHE A 60 17.26 -18.99 -5.82
CA PHE A 60 16.70 -18.65 -4.51
C PHE A 60 15.38 -19.36 -4.30
N PRO A 61 15.05 -19.75 -3.05
CA PRO A 61 13.70 -20.22 -2.74
C PRO A 61 12.68 -19.11 -3.05
N THR A 62 11.55 -19.47 -3.66
CA THR A 62 10.43 -18.54 -3.78
C THR A 62 9.83 -18.33 -2.41
N ALA A 63 9.47 -17.07 -2.10
CA ALA A 63 8.79 -16.75 -0.84
C ALA A 63 7.29 -16.72 -1.09
N PHE A 64 6.55 -17.42 -0.24
CA PHE A 64 5.09 -17.42 -0.30
C PHE A 64 4.54 -16.35 0.64
N ILE A 65 3.82 -15.38 0.06
CA ILE A 65 3.14 -14.33 0.82
C ILE A 65 1.68 -14.75 0.97
N GLU A 66 1.24 -14.91 2.22
CA GLU A 66 -0.14 -15.21 2.53
C GLU A 66 -0.94 -13.91 2.60
N ARG A 67 -2.11 -13.90 1.95
CA ARG A 67 -3.02 -12.76 1.90
C ARG A 67 -4.36 -13.16 2.46
N ARG A 68 -4.84 -12.43 3.48
CA ARG A 68 -6.15 -12.67 4.10
C ARG A 68 -6.93 -11.37 4.16
N ASN A 69 -8.19 -11.43 3.76
CA ASN A 69 -9.11 -10.32 3.95
C ASN A 69 -9.58 -10.28 5.40
N MET A 70 -9.35 -9.16 6.07
CA MET A 70 -9.77 -8.95 7.45
C MET A 70 -10.39 -7.57 7.60
N GLU A 71 -11.38 -7.48 8.48
CA GLU A 71 -12.09 -6.25 8.75
C GLU A 71 -11.40 -5.45 9.84
N PHE A 72 -11.16 -4.16 9.60
CA PHE A 72 -10.61 -3.28 10.62
C PHE A 72 -11.62 -3.09 11.74
N SER A 73 -11.26 -3.44 13.00
CA SER A 73 -12.12 -3.31 14.16
C SER A 73 -11.91 -2.00 14.90
N TYR A 74 -10.71 -1.80 15.45
CA TYR A 74 -10.39 -0.62 16.24
C TYR A 74 -8.88 -0.46 16.40
N ALA A 75 -8.48 0.71 16.88
CA ALA A 75 -7.09 1.01 17.20
C ALA A 75 -6.94 1.27 18.70
N ASP A 76 -5.84 0.81 19.27
CA ASP A 76 -5.45 1.08 20.66
C ASP A 76 -3.96 1.43 20.68
N GLY A 77 -3.66 2.71 20.80
CA GLY A 77 -2.29 3.19 20.72
C GLY A 77 -1.69 2.89 19.34
N ASP A 78 -0.59 2.17 19.32
CA ASP A 78 0.11 1.77 18.09
C ASP A 78 -0.35 0.42 17.54
N LEU A 79 -1.37 -0.18 18.14
CA LEU A 79 -1.93 -1.45 17.68
C LEU A 79 -3.27 -1.23 16.99
N TYR A 80 -3.39 -1.83 15.82
CA TYR A 80 -4.59 -1.80 15.00
C TYR A 80 -5.12 -3.21 14.86
N TYR A 81 -6.35 -3.43 15.32
CA TYR A 81 -6.94 -4.77 15.40
C TYR A 81 -7.81 -5.04 14.19
N PHE A 82 -7.57 -6.19 13.58
CA PHE A 82 -8.32 -6.68 12.42
C PHE A 82 -8.97 -8.00 12.78
N MET A 83 -10.17 -8.23 12.28
CA MET A 83 -10.93 -9.45 12.53
C MET A 83 -11.17 -10.22 11.24
N ASP A 84 -10.91 -11.51 11.30
CA ASP A 84 -11.28 -12.44 10.24
C ASP A 84 -12.78 -12.72 10.34
N ASN A 85 -13.54 -12.40 9.28
CA ASN A 85 -15.00 -12.57 9.30
C ASN A 85 -15.45 -14.04 9.23
N GLU A 86 -14.55 -14.94 8.88
CA GLU A 86 -14.85 -16.38 8.85
C GLU A 86 -14.59 -17.05 10.20
N THR A 87 -13.43 -16.76 10.79
CA THR A 87 -12.99 -17.39 12.02
C THR A 87 -13.24 -16.57 13.28
N TYR A 88 -13.54 -15.27 13.12
CA TYR A 88 -13.66 -14.27 14.19
C TYR A 88 -12.37 -14.06 14.98
N GLU A 89 -11.26 -14.52 14.45
CA GLU A 89 -9.96 -14.29 15.04
C GLU A 89 -9.58 -12.81 14.91
N GLN A 90 -9.15 -12.19 16.01
CA GLN A 90 -8.61 -10.84 16.00
C GLN A 90 -7.09 -10.89 16.01
N VAL A 91 -6.47 -10.11 15.14
CA VAL A 91 -5.02 -9.99 15.09
C VAL A 91 -4.60 -8.54 15.25
N PRO A 92 -3.57 -8.26 16.06
CA PRO A 92 -3.01 -6.93 16.17
C PRO A 92 -1.99 -6.70 15.06
N VAL A 93 -2.04 -5.51 14.47
CA VAL A 93 -1.06 -5.05 13.49
C VAL A 93 -0.42 -3.78 14.02
N ASN A 94 0.91 -3.73 13.99
CA ASN A 94 1.65 -2.59 14.48
C ASN A 94 1.52 -1.42 13.48
N LYS A 95 1.43 -0.21 14.00
CA LYS A 95 1.34 1.01 13.18
C LYS A 95 2.45 1.11 12.13
N LYS A 96 3.64 0.64 12.45
CA LYS A 96 4.79 0.65 11.52
C LYS A 96 4.56 -0.19 10.25
N ASP A 97 3.64 -1.16 10.30
CA ASP A 97 3.32 -2.04 9.17
C ASP A 97 2.17 -1.50 8.32
N LEU A 98 1.62 -0.34 8.69
CA LEU A 98 0.59 0.35 7.92
C LEU A 98 1.23 1.34 6.95
N THR A 99 0.58 1.53 5.80
CA THR A 99 1.00 2.53 4.81
C THR A 99 0.22 3.82 5.00
N ASP A 100 0.64 4.89 4.30
CA ASP A 100 -0.09 6.17 4.30
C ASP A 100 -1.53 6.02 3.83
N ALA A 101 -1.81 5.06 2.97
CA ALA A 101 -3.15 4.79 2.48
C ALA A 101 -4.12 4.40 3.60
N PHE A 102 -3.61 3.93 4.74
CA PHE A 102 -4.45 3.55 5.88
C PHE A 102 -5.18 4.75 6.49
N ARG A 103 -4.72 5.98 6.25
CA ARG A 103 -5.41 7.20 6.73
C ARG A 103 -6.84 7.33 6.20
N PHE A 104 -7.18 6.58 5.15
CA PHE A 104 -8.52 6.56 4.56
C PHE A 104 -9.38 5.39 5.05
N VAL A 105 -8.85 4.54 5.92
CA VAL A 105 -9.58 3.37 6.41
C VAL A 105 -10.34 3.71 7.68
N LYS A 106 -11.62 3.40 7.69
CA LYS A 106 -12.44 3.49 8.89
C LYS A 106 -12.85 2.11 9.37
N GLU A 107 -13.40 2.04 10.59
CA GLU A 107 -13.89 0.78 11.16
C GLU A 107 -14.85 0.07 10.20
N ASN A 108 -14.78 -1.24 10.19
CA ASN A 108 -15.58 -2.15 9.37
C ASN A 108 -15.17 -2.22 7.90
N MET A 109 -14.15 -1.50 7.47
CA MET A 109 -13.60 -1.68 6.12
C MET A 109 -12.72 -2.94 6.07
N VAL A 110 -12.84 -3.69 4.97
CA VAL A 110 -12.06 -4.89 4.75
C VAL A 110 -10.75 -4.54 4.09
N CYS A 111 -9.65 -4.95 4.71
CA CYS A 111 -8.29 -4.77 4.21
C CYS A 111 -7.65 -6.12 3.96
N MET A 112 -6.61 -6.15 3.15
CA MET A 112 -5.85 -7.37 2.89
C MET A 112 -4.62 -7.39 3.80
N ILE A 113 -4.52 -8.41 4.66
CA ILE A 113 -3.39 -8.59 5.58
C ILE A 113 -2.34 -9.46 4.88
N LEU A 114 -1.12 -8.96 4.84
CA LEU A 114 0.01 -9.66 4.24
C LEU A 114 0.88 -10.28 5.32
N SER A 115 1.17 -11.58 5.18
CA SER A 115 2.01 -12.30 6.12
C SER A 115 2.94 -13.27 5.43
N HIS A 116 4.03 -13.60 6.13
CA HIS A 116 4.98 -14.61 5.70
C HIS A 116 5.28 -15.50 6.92
N LYS A 117 5.02 -16.80 6.79
CA LYS A 117 5.22 -17.78 7.86
C LYS A 117 4.60 -17.32 9.20
N GLY A 118 3.40 -16.78 9.14
CA GLY A 118 2.66 -16.31 10.31
C GLY A 118 3.02 -14.92 10.83
N SER A 119 4.04 -14.27 10.26
CA SER A 119 4.44 -12.91 10.64
C SER A 119 3.80 -11.90 9.70
N ILE A 120 2.98 -11.01 10.27
CA ILE A 120 2.33 -9.94 9.51
C ILE A 120 3.35 -8.84 9.23
N PHE A 121 3.42 -8.37 7.99
CA PHE A 121 4.35 -7.31 7.62
C PHE A 121 3.69 -6.17 6.86
N GLY A 122 2.42 -6.28 6.51
CA GLY A 122 1.74 -5.21 5.79
C GLY A 122 0.24 -5.36 5.76
N VAL A 123 -0.41 -4.25 5.46
CA VAL A 123 -1.86 -4.17 5.27
C VAL A 123 -2.12 -3.37 4.00
N GLU A 124 -2.88 -3.94 3.09
CA GLU A 124 -3.32 -3.25 1.87
C GLU A 124 -4.78 -2.81 2.04
N PRO A 125 -5.04 -1.50 2.17
CA PRO A 125 -6.41 -1.00 2.19
C PRO A 125 -7.12 -1.23 0.85
N PRO A 126 -8.47 -1.14 0.81
CA PRO A 126 -9.18 -1.14 -0.47
C PRO A 126 -8.65 -0.03 -1.38
N ASN A 127 -8.59 -0.28 -2.68
CA ASN A 127 -8.11 0.72 -3.64
C ASN A 127 -9.01 1.96 -3.70
N PHE A 128 -10.31 1.76 -3.45
CA PHE A 128 -11.29 2.83 -3.46
C PHE A 128 -12.14 2.76 -2.19
N VAL A 129 -12.36 3.93 -1.59
CA VAL A 129 -13.20 4.06 -0.41
C VAL A 129 -14.18 5.21 -0.59
N GLU A 130 -15.30 5.13 0.12
CA GLU A 130 -16.28 6.20 0.17
C GLU A 130 -16.28 6.79 1.59
N LEU A 131 -16.02 8.10 1.67
CA LEU A 131 -15.89 8.79 2.95
C LEU A 131 -16.68 10.12 2.91
N VAL A 132 -17.20 10.49 4.08
CA VAL A 132 -17.95 11.74 4.25
C VAL A 132 -16.99 12.88 4.54
N ILE A 133 -17.23 14.02 3.89
CA ILE A 133 -16.52 15.28 4.19
C ILE A 133 -17.07 15.83 5.50
N THR A 134 -16.20 16.05 6.47
CA THR A 134 -16.58 16.64 7.75
C THR A 134 -16.34 18.14 7.80
N GLU A 135 -15.34 18.63 7.08
CA GLU A 135 -14.98 20.04 7.06
C GLU A 135 -14.35 20.40 5.71
N THR A 136 -14.77 21.54 5.16
CA THR A 136 -14.15 22.14 3.97
C THR A 136 -14.58 23.60 3.90
N ASP A 137 -13.74 24.41 3.27
CA ASP A 137 -14.04 25.83 3.08
C ASP A 137 -15.08 26.04 1.96
N PRO A 138 -15.83 27.15 1.98
CA PRO A 138 -16.70 27.50 0.87
C PRO A 138 -15.86 27.77 -0.39
N GLY A 139 -16.31 27.22 -1.51
CA GLY A 139 -15.68 27.50 -2.80
C GLY A 139 -16.26 28.80 -3.38
N PHE A 140 -15.40 29.79 -3.62
CA PHE A 140 -15.82 31.04 -4.25
C PHE A 140 -15.54 31.00 -5.74
N LYS A 141 -16.58 31.26 -6.55
CA LYS A 141 -16.43 31.50 -7.98
C LYS A 141 -15.63 32.79 -8.20
N GLY A 142 -14.49 32.69 -8.85
CA GLY A 142 -13.69 33.86 -9.22
C GLY A 142 -12.38 33.99 -8.47
N ASP A 143 -12.11 33.16 -7.47
CA ASP A 143 -10.79 33.06 -6.84
C ASP A 143 -9.82 32.34 -7.77
N THR A 144 -9.36 33.03 -8.76
CA THR A 144 -8.37 32.62 -9.75
C THR A 144 -8.75 31.41 -10.58
N ALA A 145 -8.64 31.57 -11.88
CA ALA A 145 -8.81 30.52 -12.88
C ALA A 145 -7.86 29.31 -12.71
N THR A 146 -6.96 29.35 -11.74
CA THR A 146 -5.96 28.31 -11.50
C THR A 146 -6.27 27.39 -10.32
N ASN A 147 -7.15 27.79 -9.38
CA ASN A 147 -7.53 26.97 -8.23
C ASN A 147 -8.89 26.33 -8.46
N THR A 148 -8.87 25.13 -9.05
CA THR A 148 -10.09 24.34 -9.24
C THR A 148 -10.37 23.40 -8.06
N PHE A 149 -9.46 23.31 -7.10
CA PHE A 149 -9.55 22.42 -5.95
C PHE A 149 -9.34 23.17 -4.63
N LYS A 150 -9.91 22.62 -3.56
CA LYS A 150 -9.75 23.12 -2.19
C LYS A 150 -9.49 21.96 -1.23
N PRO A 151 -8.86 22.22 -0.09
CA PRO A 151 -8.67 21.18 0.93
C PRO A 151 -9.99 20.83 1.60
N ALA A 152 -10.15 19.56 1.97
CA ALA A 152 -11.28 19.05 2.73
C ALA A 152 -10.80 18.00 3.73
N THR A 153 -11.44 17.95 4.89
CA THR A 153 -11.18 16.96 5.92
C THR A 153 -12.24 15.88 5.86
N LEU A 154 -11.81 14.64 5.89
CA LEU A 154 -12.67 13.46 5.84
C LEU A 154 -13.02 12.97 7.25
N GLU A 155 -14.05 12.12 7.36
CA GLU A 155 -14.46 11.52 8.62
C GLU A 155 -13.35 10.73 9.32
N THR A 156 -12.36 10.25 8.59
CA THR A 156 -11.19 9.58 9.17
C THR A 156 -10.12 10.54 9.70
N GLY A 157 -10.31 11.84 9.50
CA GLY A 157 -9.32 12.87 9.83
C GLY A 157 -8.31 13.14 8.71
N ALA A 158 -8.34 12.37 7.65
CA ALA A 158 -7.45 12.58 6.51
C ALA A 158 -7.86 13.81 5.70
N GLU A 159 -6.88 14.48 5.10
CA GLU A 159 -7.10 15.65 4.27
C GLU A 159 -6.93 15.28 2.80
N VAL A 160 -7.84 15.76 1.95
CA VAL A 160 -7.80 15.57 0.50
C VAL A 160 -8.14 16.87 -0.22
N LYS A 161 -7.77 16.94 -1.49
CA LYS A 161 -8.18 18.05 -2.35
C LYS A 161 -9.43 17.66 -3.12
N VAL A 162 -10.44 18.51 -3.05
CA VAL A 162 -11.75 18.28 -3.69
C VAL A 162 -12.09 19.45 -4.60
N PRO A 163 -12.98 19.25 -5.59
CA PRO A 163 -13.51 20.36 -6.39
C PRO A 163 -14.19 21.41 -5.52
N LEU A 164 -14.23 22.65 -5.98
CA LEU A 164 -14.76 23.78 -5.22
C LEU A 164 -16.25 23.61 -4.85
N PHE A 165 -17.01 22.83 -5.61
CA PHE A 165 -18.45 22.63 -5.38
C PHE A 165 -18.78 21.64 -4.26
N ILE A 166 -17.78 20.90 -3.75
CA ILE A 166 -18.01 19.91 -2.68
C ILE A 166 -18.26 20.64 -1.36
N GLU A 167 -19.27 20.19 -0.63
CA GLU A 167 -19.69 20.76 0.66
C GLU A 167 -19.57 19.76 1.81
N PRO A 168 -19.48 20.25 3.07
CA PRO A 168 -19.51 19.36 4.22
C PRO A 168 -20.77 18.47 4.22
N GLY A 169 -20.63 17.24 4.66
CA GLY A 169 -21.70 16.25 4.67
C GLY A 169 -21.82 15.43 3.40
N GLU A 170 -21.16 15.83 2.33
CA GLU A 170 -21.16 15.03 1.10
C GLU A 170 -20.24 13.82 1.23
N LYS A 171 -20.65 12.71 0.64
CA LYS A 171 -19.83 11.50 0.53
C LYS A 171 -19.09 11.51 -0.80
N ILE A 172 -17.81 11.25 -0.76
CA ILE A 172 -16.96 11.20 -1.95
C ILE A 172 -16.22 9.87 -2.05
N ARG A 173 -15.85 9.52 -3.25
CA ARG A 173 -15.02 8.35 -3.54
C ARG A 173 -13.58 8.79 -3.74
N ILE A 174 -12.67 8.05 -3.13
CA ILE A 174 -11.24 8.36 -3.09
C ILE A 174 -10.45 7.15 -3.55
N ASP A 175 -9.42 7.37 -4.36
CA ASP A 175 -8.42 6.37 -4.67
C ASP A 175 -7.37 6.41 -3.55
N THR A 176 -7.34 5.37 -2.72
CA THR A 176 -6.43 5.31 -1.57
C THR A 176 -4.96 5.20 -1.97
N ARG A 177 -4.68 4.73 -3.18
CA ARG A 177 -3.31 4.58 -3.69
C ARG A 177 -2.65 5.92 -3.98
N THR A 178 -3.44 6.89 -4.41
CA THR A 178 -2.97 8.25 -4.77
C THR A 178 -3.43 9.31 -3.79
N GLY A 179 -4.48 9.05 -3.02
CA GLY A 179 -5.12 10.04 -2.14
C GLY A 179 -5.99 11.05 -2.89
N GLU A 180 -6.36 10.72 -4.13
CA GLU A 180 -7.10 11.66 -4.98
C GLU A 180 -8.61 11.44 -4.95
N TYR A 181 -9.33 12.56 -5.00
CA TYR A 181 -10.77 12.57 -5.21
C TYR A 181 -11.10 11.99 -6.60
N MET A 182 -12.08 11.10 -6.64
CA MET A 182 -12.55 10.49 -7.88
C MET A 182 -13.88 11.08 -8.34
N GLU A 183 -14.87 11.04 -7.45
CA GLU A 183 -16.24 11.46 -7.77
C GLU A 183 -17.07 11.60 -6.50
N ARG A 184 -18.25 12.21 -6.61
CA ARG A 184 -19.25 12.15 -5.57
C ARG A 184 -19.79 10.72 -5.46
N ALA A 185 -20.00 10.25 -4.23
CA ALA A 185 -20.64 8.98 -3.96
C ALA A 185 -22.07 9.22 -3.45
N ASN A 186 -22.97 8.40 -3.87
CA ASN A 186 -24.39 8.49 -3.45
C ASN A 186 -24.74 7.40 -2.45
#